data_66ed5d1c27a61590e4fd17007dad69e2
#
_entry.id   66ed5d1c27a61590e4fd17007dad69e2
#
_cell.length_a   1.000
_cell.length_b   1.000
_cell.length_c   1.000
_cell.angle_alpha   90.00
_cell.angle_beta   90.00
_cell.angle_gamma   90.00
#
_symmetry.space_group_name_H-M   'P 1'
#
loop_
_entity.id
_entity.type
_entity.pdbx_description
1 polymer ?
#
loop_
_entity_poly.entity_id
_entity_poly.type
_entity_poly.pdbx_seq_one_letter_code
_entity_poly.pdbx_strand_id
1 'polypeptide(L)'
;MLQFISGVSHLGAYQAKSSISPARKTVVIVGGGFAGASVARFLAERQDEDLQILVFEPRATLGAGLAYDTEDPALRLNVEANRMIADAREPLAFAEWLRQSGALADDPDAQVECTGSDATQVFARREAFGRFMAERMAPYLEERRIQHIRETVESVTRIGSRWLVTGNLGAWIEADIVVMAATHPAPKAPRALQSALQGHPRFLTNPVAGQSLCGVRATDRVLVVGMGLTAADIVASLSVRGHRGEITAFSRRGMSSRGHTLQPQDWSSSFSEDDCRSVRSLLRAVRRAVADAQAHGVTWHAVTDALRKQGQTIWARLNATERKRLLRHARRLWDVHRYRLPPQAQAIWQQRLAEGSLTLASGRMIKIERGIETIAIDLVVASTGLVERKLFDWVVLATGPDHASVLKSQSMLLTLESTGHLQADAYGLGIACDETGQAIGIDGRPQADLFIAGPLARGTFGELMGVPEVSRQAELVADRIANAVLASRSMASHSIEAR
;
A
#
# COMPACT_ATOMS: atom_id res chain seq x y z
N MET A 1 60.84 -1.88 17.73
CA MET A 1 61.15 -2.76 16.59
C MET A 1 59.84 -2.96 15.84
N LEU A 2 59.69 -2.24 14.74
CA LEU A 2 58.52 -2.19 13.87
C LEU A 2 58.44 -3.46 13.03
N GLN A 3 57.24 -4.06 12.89
CA GLN A 3 56.91 -4.81 11.70
C GLN A 3 55.43 -4.58 11.36
N PHE A 4 55.28 -3.90 10.26
CA PHE A 4 54.03 -3.74 9.47
C PHE A 4 53.60 -5.10 8.93
N ILE A 5 52.30 -5.40 9.01
CA ILE A 5 51.69 -6.37 8.11
C ILE A 5 50.56 -5.64 7.37
N SER A 6 50.84 -5.37 6.12
CA SER A 6 49.93 -4.91 5.09
C SER A 6 49.03 -6.07 4.65
N GLY A 7 47.73 -5.85 4.67
CA GLY A 7 46.73 -6.76 4.13
C GLY A 7 45.52 -5.98 3.67
N VAL A 8 45.70 -5.18 2.63
CA VAL A 8 44.55 -4.57 1.87
C VAL A 8 44.37 -5.43 0.65
N SER A 9 43.24 -6.11 0.56
CA SER A 9 42.86 -6.76 -0.67
C SER A 9 41.36 -6.63 -0.94
N HIS A 10 41.11 -5.87 -1.99
CA HIS A 10 39.96 -5.93 -2.90
C HIS A 10 38.55 -5.58 -2.38
N LEU A 11 38.36 -4.30 -2.14
CA LEU A 11 37.06 -3.64 -2.42
C LEU A 11 37.02 -3.44 -3.95
N GLY A 12 36.24 -4.26 -4.62
CA GLY A 12 35.90 -4.08 -6.04
C GLY A 12 35.01 -2.85 -6.22
N ALA A 13 35.65 -1.70 -6.41
CA ALA A 13 34.99 -0.49 -6.82
C ALA A 13 34.34 -0.71 -8.20
N TYR A 14 33.03 -0.73 -8.26
CA TYR A 14 32.30 -0.58 -9.52
C TYR A 14 32.51 0.87 -10.03
N GLN A 15 33.66 1.14 -10.61
CA GLN A 15 33.89 2.32 -11.45
C GLN A 15 33.31 2.01 -12.83
N ALA A 16 32.14 2.51 -13.15
CA ALA A 16 31.68 2.63 -14.53
C ALA A 16 32.60 3.62 -15.25
N LYS A 17 33.57 3.12 -16.05
CA LYS A 17 34.33 3.93 -17.00
C LYS A 17 33.35 4.51 -18.02
N SER A 18 33.19 5.83 -18.01
CA SER A 18 32.43 6.58 -19.00
C SER A 18 33.17 6.59 -20.33
N SER A 19 32.72 5.83 -21.30
CA SER A 19 32.88 6.18 -22.71
C SER A 19 31.85 7.25 -23.03
N ILE A 20 32.25 8.35 -23.67
CA ILE A 20 31.42 9.50 -24.04
C ILE A 20 30.46 9.06 -25.14
N SER A 21 29.40 8.39 -24.75
CA SER A 21 28.12 8.36 -25.43
C SER A 21 27.29 9.53 -24.88
N PRO A 22 26.36 10.18 -25.62
CA PRO A 22 25.52 11.23 -25.05
C PRO A 22 24.93 10.71 -23.74
N ALA A 23 25.23 11.43 -22.65
CA ALA A 23 25.11 10.88 -21.31
C ALA A 23 23.69 10.40 -21.07
N ARG A 24 23.51 9.07 -20.93
CA ARG A 24 22.22 8.46 -20.57
C ARG A 24 21.67 9.14 -19.34
N LYS A 25 20.40 9.52 -19.39
CA LYS A 25 19.69 10.04 -18.21
C LYS A 25 19.43 8.92 -17.22
N THR A 26 19.82 9.12 -15.98
CA THR A 26 19.68 8.12 -14.91
C THR A 26 18.41 8.41 -14.12
N VAL A 27 17.49 7.45 -14.09
CA VAL A 27 16.29 7.45 -13.24
C VAL A 27 16.48 6.44 -12.14
N VAL A 28 16.42 6.89 -10.88
CA VAL A 28 16.44 6.02 -9.70
C VAL A 28 15.05 5.95 -9.10
N ILE A 29 14.55 4.73 -8.92
CA ILE A 29 13.26 4.44 -8.29
C ILE A 29 13.54 3.85 -6.90
N VAL A 30 13.03 4.52 -5.87
CA VAL A 30 13.19 4.14 -4.47
C VAL A 30 11.98 3.34 -4.02
N GLY A 31 12.16 2.02 -3.89
CA GLY A 31 11.11 1.03 -3.61
C GLY A 31 10.66 0.31 -4.88
N GLY A 32 10.87 -1.00 -4.91
CA GLY A 32 10.52 -1.90 -6.01
C GLY A 32 9.27 -2.73 -5.76
N GLY A 33 8.38 -2.29 -4.86
CA GLY A 33 7.04 -2.84 -4.74
C GLY A 33 6.19 -2.57 -5.98
N PHE A 34 4.89 -2.92 -5.96
CA PHE A 34 4.01 -2.81 -7.12
C PHE A 34 4.08 -1.43 -7.81
N ALA A 35 4.05 -0.32 -7.05
CA ALA A 35 4.08 1.02 -7.64
C ALA A 35 5.41 1.32 -8.36
N GLY A 36 6.55 1.10 -7.70
CA GLY A 36 7.86 1.38 -8.29
C GLY A 36 8.21 0.44 -9.44
N ALA A 37 7.89 -0.85 -9.33
CA ALA A 37 8.05 -1.83 -10.40
C ALA A 37 7.20 -1.46 -11.63
N SER A 38 5.96 -0.98 -11.42
CA SER A 38 5.10 -0.51 -12.52
C SER A 38 5.68 0.72 -13.22
N VAL A 39 6.20 1.71 -12.46
CA VAL A 39 6.90 2.86 -13.08
C VAL A 39 8.11 2.40 -13.89
N ALA A 40 8.95 1.52 -13.32
CA ALA A 40 10.13 0.98 -13.99
C ALA A 40 9.75 0.26 -15.30
N ARG A 41 8.72 -0.60 -15.26
CA ARG A 41 8.23 -1.32 -16.43
C ARG A 41 7.72 -0.37 -17.52
N PHE A 42 6.83 0.57 -17.15
CA PHE A 42 6.30 1.52 -18.12
C PHE A 42 7.39 2.40 -18.75
N LEU A 43 8.43 2.78 -17.99
CA LEU A 43 9.60 3.47 -18.55
C LEU A 43 10.39 2.57 -19.51
N ALA A 44 10.65 1.32 -19.11
CA ALA A 44 11.39 0.39 -19.94
C ALA A 44 10.65 0.05 -21.24
N GLU A 45 9.32 -0.07 -21.24
CA GLU A 45 8.50 -0.33 -22.43
C GLU A 45 8.61 0.76 -23.51
N ARG A 46 8.97 1.99 -23.14
CA ARG A 46 9.15 3.09 -24.10
C ARG A 46 10.42 2.97 -24.93
N GLN A 47 11.26 1.95 -24.67
CA GLN A 47 12.47 1.61 -25.44
C GLN A 47 13.42 2.78 -25.65
N ASP A 48 13.52 3.69 -24.70
CA ASP A 48 14.46 4.80 -24.77
C ASP A 48 15.86 4.30 -24.36
N GLU A 49 16.75 4.07 -25.34
CA GLU A 49 18.11 3.59 -25.14
C GLU A 49 18.98 4.54 -24.32
N ASP A 50 18.60 5.82 -24.25
CA ASP A 50 19.33 6.84 -23.50
C ASP A 50 18.85 6.96 -22.05
N LEU A 51 17.96 6.08 -21.60
CA LEU A 51 17.48 6.03 -20.24
C LEU A 51 18.11 4.85 -19.48
N GLN A 52 18.72 5.11 -18.34
CA GLN A 52 19.15 4.10 -17.37
C GLN A 52 18.16 4.06 -16.21
N ILE A 53 17.53 2.90 -15.99
CA ILE A 53 16.52 2.71 -14.95
C ILE A 53 17.09 1.83 -13.86
N LEU A 54 17.21 2.36 -12.63
CA LEU A 54 17.68 1.62 -11.45
C LEU A 54 16.58 1.60 -10.38
N VAL A 55 16.33 0.43 -9.82
CA VAL A 55 15.32 0.24 -8.78
C VAL A 55 15.98 -0.28 -7.51
N PHE A 56 15.89 0.49 -6.43
CA PHE A 56 16.31 0.05 -5.11
C PHE A 56 15.16 -0.71 -4.43
N GLU A 57 15.38 -1.99 -4.18
CA GLU A 57 14.44 -2.85 -3.43
C GLU A 57 15.26 -3.94 -2.70
N PRO A 58 15.20 -4.02 -1.38
CA PRO A 58 15.99 -5.02 -0.64
C PRO A 58 15.52 -6.45 -0.83
N ARG A 59 14.25 -6.66 -1.24
CA ARG A 59 13.71 -8.00 -1.50
C ARG A 59 14.32 -8.63 -2.74
N ALA A 60 14.17 -9.95 -2.86
CA ALA A 60 14.74 -10.72 -3.95
C ALA A 60 14.12 -10.37 -5.33
N THR A 61 12.85 -9.97 -5.35
CA THR A 61 12.08 -9.73 -6.58
C THR A 61 11.45 -8.35 -6.60
N LEU A 62 11.25 -7.82 -7.80
CA LEU A 62 10.49 -6.59 -8.01
C LEU A 62 9.00 -6.90 -8.19
N GLY A 63 8.14 -5.98 -7.77
CA GLY A 63 6.70 -6.02 -7.97
C GLY A 63 5.89 -6.51 -6.78
N ALA A 64 6.40 -7.44 -5.97
CA ALA A 64 5.67 -7.96 -4.80
C ALA A 64 5.55 -6.91 -3.68
N GLY A 65 6.66 -6.29 -3.28
CA GLY A 65 6.69 -5.37 -2.15
C GLY A 65 6.09 -5.98 -0.89
N LEU A 66 5.80 -5.16 0.11
CA LEU A 66 5.26 -5.63 1.40
C LEU A 66 3.87 -6.29 1.28
N ALA A 67 3.08 -5.92 0.28
CA ALA A 67 1.68 -6.36 0.19
C ALA A 67 1.53 -7.80 -0.33
N TYR A 68 2.48 -8.24 -1.16
CA TYR A 68 2.40 -9.51 -1.89
C TYR A 68 3.59 -10.44 -1.67
N ASP A 69 4.61 -9.98 -0.94
CA ASP A 69 5.75 -10.79 -0.49
C ASP A 69 5.43 -11.40 0.88
N THR A 70 4.66 -12.49 0.87
CA THR A 70 4.20 -13.18 2.07
C THR A 70 4.09 -14.67 1.83
N GLU A 71 4.54 -15.46 2.81
CA GLU A 71 4.41 -16.93 2.82
C GLU A 71 3.18 -17.40 3.60
N ASP A 72 2.41 -16.49 4.19
CA ASP A 72 1.23 -16.85 5.00
C ASP A 72 0.05 -17.22 4.09
N PRO A 73 -0.36 -18.49 4.03
CA PRO A 73 -1.40 -18.96 3.13
C PRO A 73 -2.81 -18.41 3.46
N ALA A 74 -2.98 -17.86 4.66
CA ALA A 74 -4.24 -17.23 5.07
C ALA A 74 -4.44 -15.85 4.43
N LEU A 75 -3.35 -15.21 3.95
CA LEU A 75 -3.41 -13.87 3.39
C LEU A 75 -3.84 -13.90 1.93
N ARG A 76 -5.07 -13.47 1.69
CA ARG A 76 -5.68 -13.46 0.36
C ARG A 76 -5.81 -12.04 -0.21
N LEU A 77 -5.91 -11.98 -1.53
CA LEU A 77 -6.32 -10.77 -2.22
C LEU A 77 -7.74 -10.40 -1.77
N ASN A 78 -7.93 -9.15 -1.40
CA ASN A 78 -9.24 -8.61 -1.03
C ASN A 78 -10.01 -8.06 -2.24
N VAL A 79 -9.60 -8.45 -3.44
CA VAL A 79 -10.19 -8.10 -4.73
C VAL A 79 -10.14 -9.35 -5.61
N GLU A 80 -11.20 -9.60 -6.34
CA GLU A 80 -11.28 -10.67 -7.32
C GLU A 80 -10.17 -10.56 -8.39
N ALA A 81 -9.63 -11.69 -8.84
CA ALA A 81 -8.51 -11.76 -9.77
C ALA A 81 -8.75 -10.97 -11.07
N ASN A 82 -9.96 -10.99 -11.63
CA ASN A 82 -10.35 -10.23 -12.82
C ASN A 82 -10.29 -8.70 -12.63
N ARG A 83 -10.22 -8.24 -11.39
CA ARG A 83 -10.12 -6.82 -11.01
C ARG A 83 -8.73 -6.40 -10.55
N MET A 84 -7.77 -7.33 -10.55
CA MET A 84 -6.35 -7.07 -10.24
C MET A 84 -5.62 -6.61 -11.50
N ILE A 85 -6.04 -5.47 -12.05
CA ILE A 85 -5.58 -4.94 -13.33
C ILE A 85 -4.24 -4.22 -13.14
N ALA A 86 -3.15 -4.93 -13.41
CA ALA A 86 -1.78 -4.39 -13.34
C ALA A 86 -1.41 -3.56 -14.58
N ASP A 87 -2.16 -3.72 -15.66
CA ASP A 87 -2.02 -2.98 -16.91
C ASP A 87 -3.39 -2.84 -17.57
N ALA A 88 -3.78 -1.61 -17.90
CA ALA A 88 -5.07 -1.33 -18.51
C ALA A 88 -5.20 -1.92 -19.93
N ARG A 89 -4.06 -2.16 -20.60
CA ARG A 89 -4.00 -2.79 -21.94
C ARG A 89 -4.27 -4.30 -21.90
N GLU A 90 -4.00 -4.92 -20.73
CA GLU A 90 -4.14 -6.36 -20.49
C GLU A 90 -4.95 -6.61 -19.19
N PRO A 91 -6.24 -6.24 -19.14
CA PRO A 91 -7.00 -6.21 -17.90
C PRO A 91 -7.18 -7.57 -17.23
N LEU A 92 -7.11 -8.67 -17.98
CA LEU A 92 -7.28 -10.03 -17.49
C LEU A 92 -5.96 -10.80 -17.30
N ALA A 93 -4.81 -10.19 -17.53
CA ALA A 93 -3.50 -10.86 -17.53
C ALA A 93 -3.23 -11.66 -16.25
N PHE A 94 -3.59 -11.14 -15.06
CA PHE A 94 -3.42 -11.89 -13.82
C PHE A 94 -4.34 -13.10 -13.71
N ALA A 95 -5.60 -12.96 -14.10
CA ALA A 95 -6.55 -14.07 -14.08
C ALA A 95 -6.18 -15.17 -15.10
N GLU A 96 -5.64 -14.80 -16.24
CA GLU A 96 -5.11 -15.73 -17.24
C GLU A 96 -3.86 -16.43 -16.73
N TRP A 97 -2.94 -15.68 -16.13
CA TRP A 97 -1.74 -16.23 -15.50
C TRP A 97 -2.08 -17.25 -14.40
N LEU A 98 -3.06 -16.97 -13.54
CA LEU A 98 -3.50 -17.92 -12.51
C LEU A 98 -3.95 -19.27 -13.11
N ARG A 99 -4.64 -19.25 -14.26
CA ARG A 99 -5.10 -20.48 -14.94
C ARG A 99 -3.96 -21.23 -15.61
N GLN A 100 -2.97 -20.51 -16.14
CA GLN A 100 -1.86 -21.09 -16.91
C GLN A 100 -0.71 -21.59 -16.02
N SER A 101 -0.43 -20.89 -14.92
CA SER A 101 0.72 -21.19 -14.04
C SER A 101 0.51 -22.37 -13.10
N GLY A 102 -0.70 -22.93 -13.02
CA GLY A 102 -1.05 -23.95 -12.04
C GLY A 102 -1.21 -23.43 -10.60
N ALA A 103 -1.10 -22.13 -10.37
CA ALA A 103 -1.19 -21.55 -9.02
C ALA A 103 -2.53 -21.81 -8.30
N LEU A 104 -3.60 -22.12 -9.04
CA LEU A 104 -4.89 -22.51 -8.46
C LEU A 104 -4.95 -23.97 -8.03
N ALA A 105 -4.09 -24.84 -8.55
CA ALA A 105 -4.03 -26.24 -8.15
C ALA A 105 -3.60 -26.40 -6.68
N ASP A 106 -2.70 -25.52 -6.23
CA ASP A 106 -2.21 -25.48 -4.86
C ASP A 106 -3.11 -24.63 -3.92
N ASP A 107 -4.17 -24.05 -4.47
CA ASP A 107 -5.09 -23.18 -3.74
C ASP A 107 -6.56 -23.43 -4.15
N PRO A 108 -7.12 -24.61 -3.86
CA PRO A 108 -8.49 -24.96 -4.27
C PRO A 108 -9.54 -24.02 -3.68
N ASP A 109 -9.29 -23.46 -2.51
CA ASP A 109 -10.19 -22.53 -1.85
C ASP A 109 -10.23 -21.14 -2.51
N ALA A 110 -9.34 -20.87 -3.47
CA ALA A 110 -9.33 -19.58 -4.16
C ALA A 110 -10.61 -19.32 -4.97
N GLN A 111 -11.25 -20.38 -5.45
CA GLN A 111 -12.45 -20.33 -6.27
C GLN A 111 -13.69 -20.36 -5.40
N VAL A 112 -14.58 -19.38 -5.62
CA VAL A 112 -15.83 -19.24 -4.88
C VAL A 112 -16.99 -19.17 -5.87
N GLU A 113 -17.93 -20.10 -5.76
CA GLU A 113 -19.10 -20.15 -6.63
C GLU A 113 -20.01 -18.93 -6.40
N CYS A 114 -20.52 -18.37 -7.49
CA CYS A 114 -21.48 -17.28 -7.44
C CYS A 114 -22.91 -17.83 -7.25
N THR A 115 -23.66 -17.23 -6.33
CA THR A 115 -25.05 -17.62 -6.10
C THR A 115 -25.90 -17.32 -7.33
N GLY A 116 -26.58 -18.34 -7.87
CA GLY A 116 -27.51 -18.18 -8.99
C GLY A 116 -26.86 -18.11 -10.38
N SER A 117 -25.60 -18.47 -10.50
CA SER A 117 -24.92 -18.61 -11.80
C SER A 117 -23.78 -19.65 -11.72
N ASP A 118 -23.35 -20.19 -12.85
CA ASP A 118 -22.20 -21.08 -12.95
C ASP A 118 -20.85 -20.33 -12.91
N ALA A 119 -20.88 -19.02 -12.67
CA ALA A 119 -19.67 -18.22 -12.60
C ALA A 119 -18.94 -18.40 -11.25
N THR A 120 -17.63 -18.36 -11.28
CA THR A 120 -16.77 -18.38 -10.10
C THR A 120 -16.00 -17.07 -9.97
N GLN A 121 -15.88 -16.57 -8.74
CA GLN A 121 -14.95 -15.50 -8.37
C GLN A 121 -13.67 -16.11 -7.82
N VAL A 122 -12.52 -15.54 -8.16
CA VAL A 122 -11.22 -16.05 -7.70
C VAL A 122 -10.57 -15.03 -6.77
N PHE A 123 -10.34 -15.47 -5.52
CA PHE A 123 -9.62 -14.71 -4.49
C PHE A 123 -8.34 -15.45 -4.10
N ALA A 124 -7.32 -15.35 -4.93
CA ALA A 124 -6.05 -16.03 -4.76
C ALA A 124 -5.27 -15.54 -3.53
N ARG A 125 -4.30 -16.33 -3.08
CA ARG A 125 -3.31 -15.90 -2.08
C ARG A 125 -2.54 -14.69 -2.57
N ARG A 126 -2.11 -13.82 -1.66
CA ARG A 126 -1.35 -12.59 -2.04
C ARG A 126 -0.05 -12.91 -2.74
N GLU A 127 0.64 -13.97 -2.33
CA GLU A 127 1.88 -14.42 -2.96
C GLU A 127 1.76 -14.68 -4.46
N ALA A 128 0.60 -15.18 -4.92
CA ALA A 128 0.36 -15.45 -6.35
C ALA A 128 0.47 -14.17 -7.19
N PHE A 129 -0.05 -13.03 -6.68
CA PHE A 129 0.12 -11.76 -7.37
C PHE A 129 1.57 -11.26 -7.33
N GLY A 130 2.29 -11.52 -6.24
CA GLY A 130 3.73 -11.24 -6.14
C GLY A 130 4.55 -12.00 -7.17
N ARG A 131 4.28 -13.31 -7.34
CA ARG A 131 4.90 -14.16 -8.37
C ARG A 131 4.58 -13.67 -9.77
N PHE A 132 3.31 -13.40 -10.06
CA PHE A 132 2.89 -12.81 -11.33
C PHE A 132 3.67 -11.54 -11.68
N MET A 133 3.81 -10.62 -10.73
CA MET A 133 4.55 -9.39 -10.96
C MET A 133 6.04 -9.62 -11.15
N ALA A 134 6.65 -10.55 -10.40
CA ALA A 134 8.05 -10.91 -10.55
C ALA A 134 8.33 -11.48 -11.94
N GLU A 135 7.48 -12.37 -12.46
CA GLU A 135 7.58 -12.93 -13.80
C GLU A 135 7.42 -11.85 -14.88
N ARG A 136 6.52 -10.88 -14.69
CA ARG A 136 6.38 -9.74 -15.62
C ARG A 136 7.59 -8.80 -15.61
N MET A 137 8.35 -8.76 -14.53
CA MET A 137 9.57 -7.95 -14.44
C MET A 137 10.80 -8.64 -15.01
N ALA A 138 10.81 -9.99 -15.04
CA ALA A 138 11.96 -10.78 -15.41
C ALA A 138 12.57 -10.44 -16.79
N PRO A 139 11.80 -10.28 -17.89
CA PRO A 139 12.37 -9.94 -19.20
C PRO A 139 13.17 -8.63 -19.17
N TYR A 140 12.68 -7.59 -18.47
CA TYR A 140 13.36 -6.29 -18.40
C TYR A 140 14.66 -6.34 -17.60
N LEU A 141 14.73 -7.24 -16.62
CA LEU A 141 15.93 -7.48 -15.82
C LEU A 141 16.97 -8.28 -16.62
N GLU A 142 16.56 -9.32 -17.32
CA GLU A 142 17.39 -10.18 -18.18
C GLU A 142 17.99 -9.37 -19.34
N GLU A 143 17.20 -8.54 -19.98
CA GLU A 143 17.62 -7.61 -21.05
C GLU A 143 18.41 -6.39 -20.52
N ARG A 144 18.59 -6.29 -19.19
CA ARG A 144 19.27 -5.15 -18.52
C ARG A 144 18.65 -3.77 -18.83
N ARG A 145 17.38 -3.73 -19.16
CA ARG A 145 16.61 -2.49 -19.33
C ARG A 145 16.26 -1.88 -17.99
N ILE A 146 16.17 -2.71 -16.95
CA ILE A 146 16.01 -2.31 -15.55
C ILE A 146 17.13 -2.97 -14.75
N GLN A 147 17.77 -2.20 -13.88
CA GLN A 147 18.75 -2.72 -12.92
C GLN A 147 18.14 -2.76 -11.53
N HIS A 148 18.15 -3.92 -10.90
CA HIS A 148 17.69 -4.10 -9.53
C HIS A 148 18.86 -4.00 -8.56
N ILE A 149 18.84 -3.01 -7.66
CA ILE A 149 19.80 -2.82 -6.58
C ILE A 149 19.16 -3.34 -5.30
N ARG A 150 19.70 -4.47 -4.78
CA ARG A 150 19.14 -5.15 -3.60
C ARG A 150 19.58 -4.49 -2.29
N GLU A 151 19.28 -3.21 -2.17
CA GLU A 151 19.59 -2.40 -1.00
C GLU A 151 18.41 -1.53 -0.58
N THR A 152 18.39 -1.16 0.70
CA THR A 152 17.50 -0.12 1.21
C THR A 152 18.17 1.23 1.03
N VAL A 153 17.45 2.21 0.51
CA VAL A 153 17.96 3.59 0.40
C VAL A 153 18.02 4.23 1.78
N GLU A 154 19.20 4.73 2.16
CA GLU A 154 19.42 5.46 3.40
C GLU A 154 19.28 6.97 3.23
N SER A 155 19.80 7.51 2.12
CA SER A 155 19.71 8.94 1.87
C SER A 155 19.45 9.27 0.39
N VAL A 156 18.79 10.39 0.18
CA VAL A 156 18.62 11.05 -1.11
C VAL A 156 18.95 12.52 -0.88
N THR A 157 20.00 13.01 -1.51
CA THR A 157 20.51 14.36 -1.30
C THR A 157 20.78 15.06 -2.62
N ARG A 158 20.62 16.39 -2.67
CA ARG A 158 20.90 17.19 -3.86
C ARG A 158 22.38 17.51 -3.97
N ILE A 159 23.01 17.22 -5.10
CA ILE A 159 24.39 17.60 -5.42
C ILE A 159 24.38 18.35 -6.75
N GLY A 160 24.50 19.67 -6.70
CA GLY A 160 24.38 20.52 -7.87
C GLY A 160 23.03 20.36 -8.56
N SER A 161 23.06 19.95 -9.82
CA SER A 161 21.83 19.69 -10.61
C SER A 161 21.33 18.24 -10.55
N ARG A 162 22.02 17.35 -9.82
CA ARG A 162 21.69 15.92 -9.75
C ARG A 162 21.36 15.49 -8.32
N TRP A 163 20.83 14.29 -8.19
CA TRP A 163 20.56 13.62 -6.92
C TRP A 163 21.64 12.58 -6.62
N LEU A 164 22.13 12.51 -5.40
CA LEU A 164 22.89 11.39 -4.90
C LEU A 164 21.99 10.49 -4.08
N VAL A 165 21.81 9.25 -4.51
CA VAL A 165 21.07 8.21 -3.81
C VAL A 165 22.06 7.20 -3.24
N THR A 166 22.00 6.98 -1.91
CA THR A 166 22.88 6.03 -1.22
C THR A 166 22.10 4.89 -0.61
N GLY A 167 22.61 3.68 -0.76
CA GLY A 167 22.09 2.45 -0.17
C GLY A 167 22.82 2.06 1.10
N ASN A 168 22.22 1.18 1.89
CA ASN A 168 22.73 0.72 3.18
C ASN A 168 23.87 -0.31 3.08
N LEU A 169 24.17 -0.83 1.91
CA LEU A 169 25.28 -1.79 1.68
C LEU A 169 26.41 -1.17 0.85
N GLY A 170 26.37 0.13 0.58
CA GLY A 170 27.42 0.89 -0.07
C GLY A 170 27.16 1.29 -1.51
N ALA A 171 25.99 0.98 -2.07
CA ALA A 171 25.61 1.55 -3.36
C ALA A 171 25.47 3.07 -3.26
N TRP A 172 26.00 3.78 -4.25
CA TRP A 172 25.78 5.22 -4.42
C TRP A 172 25.61 5.54 -5.90
N ILE A 173 24.56 6.26 -6.23
CA ILE A 173 24.18 6.54 -7.60
C ILE A 173 23.86 8.03 -7.75
N GLU A 174 24.47 8.65 -8.75
CA GLU A 174 24.04 9.97 -9.20
C GLU A 174 22.89 9.83 -10.17
N ALA A 175 21.73 10.40 -9.85
CA ALA A 175 20.53 10.35 -10.64
C ALA A 175 20.15 11.71 -11.19
N ASP A 176 19.65 11.75 -12.42
CA ASP A 176 19.00 12.92 -12.99
C ASP A 176 17.57 13.07 -12.47
N ILE A 177 16.89 11.95 -12.22
CA ILE A 177 15.50 11.89 -11.75
C ILE A 177 15.37 10.85 -10.65
N VAL A 178 14.62 11.18 -9.60
CA VAL A 178 14.27 10.24 -8.51
C VAL A 178 12.77 10.06 -8.43
N VAL A 179 12.33 8.81 -8.30
CA VAL A 179 10.94 8.44 -8.07
C VAL A 179 10.81 7.81 -6.67
N MET A 180 10.04 8.44 -5.81
CA MET A 180 9.74 7.95 -4.47
C MET A 180 8.52 7.02 -4.53
N ALA A 181 8.76 5.71 -4.47
CA ALA A 181 7.74 4.65 -4.43
C ALA A 181 7.88 3.80 -3.15
N ALA A 182 8.37 4.42 -2.07
CA ALA A 182 8.65 3.76 -0.81
C ALA A 182 7.39 3.22 -0.12
N THR A 183 7.58 2.27 0.79
CA THR A 183 6.50 1.63 1.53
C THR A 183 5.83 2.58 2.53
N HIS A 184 4.63 2.24 2.94
CA HIS A 184 3.91 2.94 4.00
C HIS A 184 4.63 2.83 5.35
N PRO A 185 4.47 3.84 6.25
CA PRO A 185 4.94 3.73 7.61
C PRO A 185 4.21 2.61 8.37
N ALA A 186 4.87 2.07 9.39
CA ALA A 186 4.27 1.10 10.29
C ALA A 186 2.98 1.63 10.97
N PRO A 187 2.10 0.75 11.44
CA PRO A 187 0.92 1.15 12.19
C PRO A 187 1.28 1.95 13.44
N LYS A 188 0.53 3.02 13.73
CA LYS A 188 0.67 3.78 14.96
C LYS A 188 -0.20 3.22 16.06
N ALA A 189 0.42 2.88 17.18
CA ALA A 189 -0.31 2.49 18.36
C ALA A 189 -1.10 3.67 18.97
N PRO A 190 -2.33 3.44 19.49
CA PRO A 190 -2.98 4.39 20.37
C PRO A 190 -2.04 4.79 21.53
N ARG A 191 -2.04 6.09 21.89
CA ARG A 191 -1.10 6.62 22.90
C ARG A 191 -1.07 5.80 24.19
N ALA A 192 -2.24 5.40 24.70
CA ALA A 192 -2.34 4.60 25.91
C ALA A 192 -1.59 3.26 25.81
N LEU A 193 -1.75 2.54 24.67
CA LEU A 193 -1.04 1.30 24.40
C LEU A 193 0.47 1.54 24.23
N GLN A 194 0.84 2.56 23.46
CA GLN A 194 2.24 2.90 23.25
C GLN A 194 2.94 3.22 24.57
N SER A 195 2.33 4.05 25.42
CA SER A 195 2.92 4.43 26.73
C SER A 195 3.03 3.25 27.70
N ALA A 196 2.03 2.35 27.71
CA ALA A 196 2.02 1.23 28.65
C ALA A 196 2.84 0.03 28.18
N LEU A 197 2.86 -0.25 26.87
CA LEU A 197 3.37 -1.50 26.31
C LEU A 197 4.61 -1.35 25.41
N GLN A 198 5.20 -0.16 25.29
CA GLN A 198 6.42 0.02 24.50
C GLN A 198 7.51 -0.96 24.96
N GLY A 199 8.07 -1.72 23.99
CA GLY A 199 9.08 -2.75 24.25
C GLY A 199 8.55 -4.02 24.95
N HIS A 200 7.23 -4.19 25.09
CA HIS A 200 6.68 -5.43 25.61
C HIS A 200 6.73 -6.53 24.54
N PRO A 201 7.29 -7.72 24.81
CA PRO A 201 7.50 -8.77 23.81
C PRO A 201 6.19 -9.32 23.21
N ARG A 202 5.07 -9.20 23.92
CA ARG A 202 3.74 -9.63 23.49
C ARG A 202 2.86 -8.48 22.97
N PHE A 203 3.50 -7.34 22.62
CA PHE A 203 2.85 -6.23 21.95
C PHE A 203 3.34 -6.14 20.50
N LEU A 204 2.59 -6.68 19.57
CA LEU A 204 2.93 -6.68 18.14
C LEU A 204 2.40 -5.43 17.46
N THR A 205 3.30 -4.55 17.08
CA THR A 205 2.97 -3.27 16.45
C THR A 205 2.92 -3.35 14.92
N ASN A 206 3.55 -4.37 14.33
CA ASN A 206 3.58 -4.58 12.88
C ASN A 206 3.36 -6.06 12.52
N PRO A 207 2.12 -6.55 12.60
CA PRO A 207 1.79 -7.96 12.38
C PRO A 207 1.96 -8.44 10.94
N VAL A 208 2.12 -7.51 9.98
CA VAL A 208 2.31 -7.82 8.55
C VAL A 208 3.79 -8.08 8.23
N ALA A 209 4.71 -7.75 9.13
CA ALA A 209 6.13 -7.99 8.95
C ALA A 209 6.48 -9.45 9.30
N GLY A 210 6.34 -10.36 8.34
CA GLY A 210 6.85 -11.73 8.43
C GLY A 210 6.22 -12.59 9.53
N GLN A 211 7.03 -13.34 10.27
CA GLN A 211 6.59 -14.36 11.23
C GLN A 211 6.12 -13.81 12.59
N SER A 212 5.69 -12.56 12.67
CA SER A 212 5.38 -11.89 13.94
C SER A 212 4.32 -12.59 14.81
N LEU A 213 3.41 -13.38 14.22
CA LEU A 213 2.40 -14.15 14.93
C LEU A 213 2.89 -15.53 15.42
N CYS A 214 4.11 -15.96 15.11
CA CYS A 214 4.64 -17.28 15.48
C CYS A 214 4.75 -17.50 16.98
N GLY A 215 4.86 -16.45 17.79
CA GLY A 215 4.91 -16.53 19.25
C GLY A 215 3.56 -16.76 19.92
N VAL A 216 2.45 -16.61 19.20
CA VAL A 216 1.09 -16.78 19.76
C VAL A 216 0.76 -18.26 19.84
N ARG A 217 0.47 -18.75 21.05
CA ARG A 217 0.09 -20.15 21.29
C ARG A 217 -1.37 -20.38 20.94
N ALA A 218 -1.74 -21.63 20.72
CA ALA A 218 -3.07 -22.02 20.32
C ALA A 218 -4.19 -21.60 21.30
N THR A 219 -3.88 -21.41 22.56
CA THR A 219 -4.84 -21.08 23.64
C THR A 219 -4.72 -19.65 24.16
N ASP A 220 -3.78 -18.85 23.65
CA ASP A 220 -3.55 -17.48 24.11
C ASP A 220 -4.78 -16.59 23.84
N ARG A 221 -5.06 -15.68 24.76
CA ARG A 221 -6.09 -14.65 24.61
C ARG A 221 -5.48 -13.46 23.87
N VAL A 222 -6.05 -13.12 22.72
CA VAL A 222 -5.49 -12.10 21.81
C VAL A 222 -6.41 -10.90 21.73
N LEU A 223 -5.86 -9.71 22.01
CA LEU A 223 -6.52 -8.44 21.64
C LEU A 223 -6.02 -7.97 20.28
N VAL A 224 -6.91 -7.88 19.31
CA VAL A 224 -6.64 -7.26 17.99
C VAL A 224 -7.19 -5.84 18.00
N VAL A 225 -6.30 -4.84 17.90
CA VAL A 225 -6.67 -3.43 17.94
C VAL A 225 -6.94 -2.92 16.52
N GLY A 226 -8.17 -3.01 16.10
CA GLY A 226 -8.69 -2.75 14.76
C GLY A 226 -9.77 -3.75 14.38
N MET A 227 -10.59 -3.41 13.37
CA MET A 227 -11.65 -4.29 12.84
C MET A 227 -11.71 -4.22 11.31
N GLY A 228 -10.64 -3.77 10.65
CA GLY A 228 -10.53 -3.72 9.20
C GLY A 228 -9.98 -5.02 8.60
N LEU A 229 -9.51 -4.94 7.35
CA LEU A 229 -8.90 -6.07 6.65
C LEU A 229 -7.74 -6.71 7.43
N THR A 230 -6.83 -5.89 7.97
CA THR A 230 -5.69 -6.39 8.74
C THR A 230 -6.12 -7.20 9.98
N ALA A 231 -7.23 -6.81 10.63
CA ALA A 231 -7.76 -7.58 11.74
C ALA A 231 -8.29 -8.95 11.28
N ALA A 232 -8.97 -8.99 10.15
CA ALA A 232 -9.45 -10.24 9.56
C ALA A 232 -8.28 -11.13 9.08
N ASP A 233 -7.25 -10.54 8.48
CA ASP A 233 -6.01 -11.23 8.11
C ASP A 233 -5.36 -11.89 9.34
N ILE A 234 -5.26 -11.17 10.47
CA ILE A 234 -4.70 -11.69 11.73
C ILE A 234 -5.56 -12.86 12.25
N VAL A 235 -6.88 -12.71 12.28
CA VAL A 235 -7.80 -13.77 12.72
C VAL A 235 -7.70 -15.00 11.83
N ALA A 236 -7.64 -14.82 10.51
CA ALA A 236 -7.48 -15.90 9.54
C ALA A 236 -6.12 -16.60 9.71
N SER A 237 -5.04 -15.85 9.81
CA SER A 237 -3.69 -16.37 10.03
C SER A 237 -3.58 -17.17 11.33
N LEU A 238 -4.11 -16.66 12.44
CA LEU A 238 -4.15 -17.38 13.70
C LEU A 238 -4.98 -18.67 13.60
N SER A 239 -6.14 -18.62 12.93
CA SER A 239 -7.02 -19.79 12.76
C SER A 239 -6.37 -20.89 11.92
N VAL A 240 -5.73 -20.55 10.81
CA VAL A 240 -5.00 -21.52 9.96
C VAL A 240 -3.82 -22.12 10.72
N ARG A 241 -3.19 -21.39 11.65
CA ARG A 241 -2.12 -21.89 12.53
C ARG A 241 -2.65 -22.72 13.72
N GLY A 242 -3.95 -22.98 13.77
CA GLY A 242 -4.55 -23.82 14.82
C GLY A 242 -4.86 -23.09 16.13
N HIS A 243 -4.87 -21.77 16.15
CA HIS A 243 -5.27 -20.99 17.31
C HIS A 243 -6.77 -21.17 17.62
N ARG A 244 -7.10 -21.47 18.88
CA ARG A 244 -8.47 -21.72 19.36
C ARG A 244 -8.84 -20.86 20.57
N GLY A 245 -7.88 -20.13 21.13
CA GLY A 245 -8.10 -19.21 22.24
C GLY A 245 -9.05 -18.07 21.88
N GLU A 246 -9.44 -17.30 22.87
CA GLU A 246 -10.31 -16.13 22.68
C GLU A 246 -9.59 -15.00 21.93
N ILE A 247 -10.26 -14.44 20.93
CA ILE A 247 -9.83 -13.23 20.25
C ILE A 247 -10.86 -12.13 20.55
N THR A 248 -10.39 -10.97 21.00
CA THR A 248 -11.20 -9.75 21.08
C THR A 248 -10.73 -8.78 20.00
N ALA A 249 -11.57 -8.52 18.98
CA ALA A 249 -11.32 -7.43 18.04
C ALA A 249 -11.92 -6.13 18.59
N PHE A 250 -11.09 -5.11 18.73
CA PHE A 250 -11.48 -3.85 19.38
C PHE A 250 -11.31 -2.65 18.45
N SER A 251 -12.34 -1.81 18.38
CA SER A 251 -12.21 -0.50 17.73
C SER A 251 -13.06 0.56 18.44
N ARG A 252 -12.72 1.84 18.25
CA ARG A 252 -13.46 2.95 18.87
C ARG A 252 -14.93 3.05 18.46
N ARG A 253 -15.29 2.57 17.27
CA ARG A 253 -16.64 2.72 16.67
C ARG A 253 -17.33 1.39 16.37
N GLY A 254 -16.70 0.25 16.60
CA GLY A 254 -17.27 -1.07 16.34
C GLY A 254 -17.52 -1.40 14.86
N MET A 255 -16.99 -0.61 13.93
CA MET A 255 -17.22 -0.84 12.50
C MET A 255 -16.16 -1.82 11.95
N SER A 256 -16.63 -2.95 11.42
CA SER A 256 -15.82 -3.97 10.74
C SER A 256 -15.96 -3.89 9.23
N SER A 257 -14.92 -4.30 8.49
CA SER A 257 -14.99 -4.46 7.03
C SER A 257 -16.12 -5.40 6.64
N ARG A 258 -16.81 -5.06 5.55
CA ARG A 258 -17.88 -5.88 4.97
C ARG A 258 -17.30 -6.96 4.08
N GLY A 259 -18.07 -8.01 3.81
CA GLY A 259 -17.72 -9.04 2.84
C GLY A 259 -18.02 -8.65 1.41
N HIS A 260 -17.61 -9.49 0.48
CA HIS A 260 -18.02 -9.42 -0.91
C HIS A 260 -19.45 -9.96 -1.10
N THR A 261 -20.09 -9.58 -2.20
CA THR A 261 -21.29 -10.27 -2.68
C THR A 261 -20.88 -11.45 -3.55
N LEU A 262 -21.58 -12.57 -3.38
CA LEU A 262 -21.48 -13.73 -4.26
C LEU A 262 -22.42 -13.63 -5.48
N GLN A 263 -23.13 -12.52 -5.62
CA GLN A 263 -23.94 -12.17 -6.78
C GLN A 263 -23.36 -10.91 -7.41
N PRO A 264 -22.31 -11.04 -8.26
CA PRO A 264 -21.74 -9.89 -8.93
C PRO A 264 -22.81 -9.27 -9.85
N GLN A 265 -23.04 -7.98 -9.66
CA GLN A 265 -24.04 -7.23 -10.39
C GLN A 265 -23.41 -5.93 -10.86
N ASP A 266 -23.66 -5.56 -12.10
CA ASP A 266 -23.26 -4.26 -12.61
C ASP A 266 -24.39 -3.25 -12.34
N TRP A 267 -24.00 -2.08 -11.90
CA TRP A 267 -24.89 -0.95 -11.68
C TRP A 267 -24.23 0.34 -12.12
N SER A 268 -24.91 1.07 -12.98
CA SER A 268 -24.43 2.35 -13.47
C SER A 268 -24.95 3.46 -12.54
N SER A 269 -24.07 4.06 -11.76
CA SER A 269 -24.33 5.29 -11.02
C SER A 269 -23.33 6.36 -11.39
N SER A 270 -23.79 7.56 -11.69
CA SER A 270 -22.94 8.73 -11.88
C SER A 270 -23.22 9.75 -10.78
N PHE A 271 -22.13 10.41 -10.31
CA PHE A 271 -22.22 11.48 -9.32
C PHE A 271 -21.89 12.80 -9.99
N SER A 272 -22.90 13.67 -10.08
CA SER A 272 -22.79 14.98 -10.73
C SER A 272 -21.87 15.93 -9.98
N GLU A 273 -21.57 17.08 -10.57
CA GLU A 273 -20.84 18.14 -9.88
C GLU A 273 -21.60 18.65 -8.66
N ASP A 274 -22.91 18.76 -8.76
CA ASP A 274 -23.77 19.19 -7.66
C ASP A 274 -23.75 18.20 -6.50
N ASP A 275 -23.73 16.90 -6.80
CA ASP A 275 -23.56 15.86 -5.78
C ASP A 275 -22.19 15.96 -5.08
N CYS A 276 -21.16 16.43 -5.77
CA CYS A 276 -19.80 16.55 -5.26
C CYS A 276 -19.47 17.91 -4.62
N ARG A 277 -20.42 18.87 -4.56
CA ARG A 277 -20.19 20.19 -3.91
C ARG A 277 -19.86 20.09 -2.43
N SER A 278 -20.39 19.08 -1.74
CA SER A 278 -20.11 18.86 -0.32
C SER A 278 -20.20 17.38 0.07
N VAL A 279 -19.58 17.01 1.17
CA VAL A 279 -19.72 15.65 1.74
C VAL A 279 -21.18 15.31 2.04
N ARG A 280 -21.98 16.31 2.44
CA ARG A 280 -23.41 16.11 2.73
C ARG A 280 -24.22 15.79 1.47
N SER A 281 -24.00 16.52 0.36
CA SER A 281 -24.66 16.24 -0.92
C SER A 281 -24.22 14.89 -1.48
N LEU A 282 -22.91 14.58 -1.41
CA LEU A 282 -22.38 13.29 -1.84
C LEU A 282 -23.01 12.12 -1.06
N LEU A 283 -23.10 12.19 0.26
CA LEU A 283 -23.72 11.13 1.07
C LEU A 283 -25.22 10.97 0.78
N ARG A 284 -25.93 12.05 0.44
CA ARG A 284 -27.34 11.96 0.00
C ARG A 284 -27.44 11.26 -1.37
N ALA A 285 -26.57 11.62 -2.32
CA ALA A 285 -26.54 11.00 -3.64
C ALA A 285 -26.23 9.51 -3.55
N VAL A 286 -25.22 9.12 -2.75
CA VAL A 286 -24.89 7.70 -2.51
C VAL A 286 -26.07 6.95 -1.89
N ARG A 287 -26.76 7.52 -0.90
CA ARG A 287 -27.95 6.87 -0.29
C ARG A 287 -29.08 6.70 -1.27
N ARG A 288 -29.35 7.69 -2.14
CA ARG A 288 -30.36 7.58 -3.21
C ARG A 288 -29.95 6.47 -4.18
N ALA A 289 -28.71 6.46 -4.64
CA ALA A 289 -28.21 5.43 -5.55
C ALA A 289 -28.31 4.01 -4.96
N VAL A 290 -28.03 3.85 -3.65
CA VAL A 290 -28.19 2.57 -2.96
C VAL A 290 -29.67 2.18 -2.88
N ALA A 291 -30.58 3.10 -2.53
CA ALA A 291 -32.02 2.81 -2.47
C ALA A 291 -32.61 2.45 -3.85
N ASP A 292 -32.15 3.15 -4.90
CA ASP A 292 -32.54 2.88 -6.27
C ASP A 292 -32.02 1.51 -6.75
N ALA A 293 -30.75 1.20 -6.52
CA ALA A 293 -30.19 -0.11 -6.81
C ALA A 293 -30.96 -1.23 -6.09
N GLN A 294 -31.25 -1.06 -4.81
CA GLN A 294 -32.02 -2.03 -4.03
C GLN A 294 -33.45 -2.26 -4.58
N ALA A 295 -34.12 -1.22 -5.05
CA ALA A 295 -35.44 -1.34 -5.69
C ALA A 295 -35.39 -2.20 -6.98
N HIS A 296 -34.22 -2.31 -7.61
CA HIS A 296 -33.96 -3.17 -8.78
C HIS A 296 -33.28 -4.51 -8.43
N GLY A 297 -33.27 -4.90 -7.15
CA GLY A 297 -32.66 -6.15 -6.72
C GLY A 297 -31.11 -6.14 -6.69
N VAL A 298 -30.49 -4.96 -6.87
CA VAL A 298 -29.02 -4.80 -6.87
C VAL A 298 -28.52 -4.39 -5.48
N THR A 299 -27.45 -5.01 -5.02
CA THR A 299 -26.90 -4.73 -3.70
C THR A 299 -26.04 -3.45 -3.69
N TRP A 300 -25.85 -2.87 -2.51
CA TRP A 300 -25.00 -1.69 -2.29
C TRP A 300 -23.56 -1.84 -2.84
N HIS A 301 -23.09 -3.07 -3.05
CA HIS A 301 -21.75 -3.37 -3.55
C HIS A 301 -21.49 -2.71 -4.91
N ALA A 302 -22.43 -2.85 -5.83
CA ALA A 302 -22.30 -2.27 -7.18
C ALA A 302 -22.25 -0.75 -7.15
N VAL A 303 -23.03 -0.10 -6.27
CA VAL A 303 -22.99 1.37 -6.08
C VAL A 303 -21.65 1.81 -5.50
N THR A 304 -21.10 1.06 -4.53
CA THR A 304 -19.76 1.34 -3.97
C THR A 304 -18.66 1.18 -5.02
N ASP A 305 -18.79 0.20 -5.90
CA ASP A 305 -17.84 -0.01 -6.99
C ASP A 305 -17.94 1.12 -8.03
N ALA A 306 -19.14 1.60 -8.36
CA ALA A 306 -19.33 2.77 -9.20
C ALA A 306 -18.76 4.06 -8.56
N LEU A 307 -18.96 4.23 -7.25
CA LEU A 307 -18.38 5.35 -6.49
C LEU A 307 -16.84 5.29 -6.49
N ARG A 308 -16.26 4.09 -6.36
CA ARG A 308 -14.80 3.88 -6.44
C ARG A 308 -14.23 4.25 -7.82
N LYS A 309 -14.87 3.81 -8.89
CA LYS A 309 -14.45 4.13 -10.27
C LYS A 309 -14.35 5.64 -10.49
N GLN A 310 -15.20 6.42 -9.82
CA GLN A 310 -15.24 7.89 -9.89
C GLN A 310 -14.46 8.59 -8.76
N GLY A 311 -13.82 7.82 -7.88
CA GLY A 311 -13.23 8.31 -6.63
C GLY A 311 -12.23 9.44 -6.80
N GLN A 312 -11.35 9.38 -7.80
CA GLN A 312 -10.38 10.44 -8.11
C GLN A 312 -11.08 11.73 -8.58
N THR A 313 -12.05 11.61 -9.48
CA THR A 313 -12.84 12.75 -9.97
C THR A 313 -13.63 13.41 -8.85
N ILE A 314 -14.28 12.60 -7.99
CA ILE A 314 -15.01 13.09 -6.83
C ILE A 314 -14.07 13.82 -5.86
N TRP A 315 -12.91 13.25 -5.60
CA TRP A 315 -11.90 13.88 -4.75
C TRP A 315 -11.43 15.20 -5.31
N ALA A 316 -11.13 15.29 -6.60
CA ALA A 316 -10.71 16.51 -7.27
C ALA A 316 -11.77 17.64 -7.19
N ARG A 317 -13.05 17.29 -7.32
CA ARG A 317 -14.18 18.25 -7.23
C ARG A 317 -14.42 18.80 -5.82
N LEU A 318 -14.09 18.03 -4.77
CA LEU A 318 -14.22 18.51 -3.39
C LEU A 318 -13.16 19.56 -3.07
N ASN A 319 -13.58 20.71 -2.54
CA ASN A 319 -12.64 21.70 -2.04
C ASN A 319 -11.91 21.23 -0.77
N ALA A 320 -10.87 21.93 -0.35
CA ALA A 320 -10.02 21.55 0.78
C ALA A 320 -10.80 21.33 2.09
N THR A 321 -11.81 22.15 2.37
CA THR A 321 -12.65 22.04 3.57
C THR A 321 -13.48 20.75 3.53
N GLU A 322 -14.08 20.44 2.39
CA GLU A 322 -14.91 19.26 2.23
C GLU A 322 -14.06 17.97 2.20
N ARG A 323 -12.84 17.99 1.61
CA ARG A 323 -11.89 16.88 1.71
C ARG A 323 -11.55 16.58 3.18
N LYS A 324 -11.24 17.60 4.00
CA LYS A 324 -11.00 17.42 5.45
C LYS A 324 -12.24 16.89 6.17
N ARG A 325 -13.44 17.37 5.80
CA ARG A 325 -14.72 16.91 6.37
C ARG A 325 -15.00 15.43 6.02
N LEU A 326 -14.76 15.03 4.77
CA LEU A 326 -14.89 13.65 4.32
C LEU A 326 -13.97 12.72 5.13
N LEU A 327 -12.70 13.08 5.25
CA LEU A 327 -11.73 12.29 6.01
C LEU A 327 -12.11 12.17 7.48
N ARG A 328 -12.61 13.24 8.08
CA ARG A 328 -12.99 13.27 9.51
C ARG A 328 -14.24 12.46 9.82
N HIS A 329 -15.25 12.51 8.95
CA HIS A 329 -16.59 12.01 9.25
C HIS A 329 -17.04 10.81 8.43
N ALA A 330 -16.64 10.72 7.16
CA ALA A 330 -17.11 9.69 6.22
C ALA A 330 -16.06 8.62 5.88
N ARG A 331 -14.76 8.88 6.09
CA ARG A 331 -13.68 7.95 5.73
C ARG A 331 -13.93 6.53 6.27
N ARG A 332 -14.31 6.39 7.56
CA ARG A 332 -14.55 5.07 8.15
C ARG A 332 -15.71 4.33 7.48
N LEU A 333 -16.76 5.05 7.16
CA LEU A 333 -17.90 4.48 6.42
C LEU A 333 -17.45 4.02 5.03
N TRP A 334 -16.66 4.85 4.34
CA TRP A 334 -16.05 4.47 3.07
C TRP A 334 -15.18 3.23 3.19
N ASP A 335 -14.21 3.23 4.12
CA ASP A 335 -13.23 2.17 4.28
C ASP A 335 -13.90 0.79 4.49
N VAL A 336 -14.93 0.68 5.34
CA VAL A 336 -15.58 -0.61 5.62
C VAL A 336 -16.39 -1.18 4.45
N HIS A 337 -16.85 -0.35 3.53
CA HIS A 337 -17.57 -0.79 2.33
C HIS A 337 -16.64 -0.99 1.13
N ARG A 338 -15.53 -0.24 1.12
CA ARG A 338 -14.53 -0.27 0.04
C ARG A 338 -13.52 -1.41 0.19
N TYR A 339 -13.01 -1.61 1.41
CA TYR A 339 -12.04 -2.65 1.71
C TYR A 339 -12.76 -3.87 2.28
N ARG A 340 -13.21 -4.74 1.37
CA ARG A 340 -14.03 -5.91 1.67
C ARG A 340 -13.17 -7.10 2.06
N LEU A 341 -13.72 -7.95 2.92
CA LEU A 341 -13.10 -9.22 3.29
C LEU A 341 -13.19 -10.20 2.12
N PRO A 342 -12.10 -10.88 1.73
CA PRO A 342 -12.23 -12.02 0.83
C PRO A 342 -13.12 -13.09 1.47
N PRO A 343 -13.90 -13.86 0.68
CA PRO A 343 -14.90 -14.82 1.20
C PRO A 343 -14.32 -15.79 2.22
N GLN A 344 -13.09 -16.27 2.02
CA GLN A 344 -12.42 -17.22 2.90
C GLN A 344 -12.13 -16.60 4.28
N ALA A 345 -11.59 -15.38 4.33
CA ALA A 345 -11.36 -14.68 5.59
C ALA A 345 -12.69 -14.29 6.27
N GLN A 346 -13.73 -13.96 5.47
CA GLN A 346 -15.07 -13.71 5.97
C GLN A 346 -15.67 -14.96 6.63
N ALA A 347 -15.53 -16.12 6.02
CA ALA A 347 -16.03 -17.39 6.55
C ALA A 347 -15.40 -17.70 7.90
N ILE A 348 -14.06 -17.58 8.02
CA ILE A 348 -13.34 -17.77 9.29
C ILE A 348 -13.81 -16.76 10.35
N TRP A 349 -13.94 -15.49 9.97
CA TRP A 349 -14.42 -14.44 10.87
C TRP A 349 -15.82 -14.73 11.41
N GLN A 350 -16.75 -15.14 10.54
CA GLN A 350 -18.13 -15.47 10.89
C GLN A 350 -18.21 -16.76 11.74
N GLN A 351 -17.44 -17.80 11.38
CA GLN A 351 -17.35 -19.04 12.14
C GLN A 351 -16.92 -18.76 13.58
N ARG A 352 -15.83 -18.02 13.77
CA ARG A 352 -15.32 -17.69 15.11
C ARG A 352 -16.27 -16.81 15.93
N LEU A 353 -17.04 -15.94 15.28
CA LEU A 353 -18.14 -15.20 15.93
C LEU A 353 -19.25 -16.14 16.40
N ALA A 354 -19.67 -17.07 15.54
CA ALA A 354 -20.72 -18.04 15.87
C ALA A 354 -20.30 -19.01 17.00
N GLU A 355 -19.04 -19.42 17.03
CA GLU A 355 -18.45 -20.24 18.08
C GLU A 355 -18.21 -19.48 19.40
N GLY A 356 -18.33 -18.14 19.41
CA GLY A 356 -18.03 -17.30 20.57
C GLY A 356 -16.53 -17.12 20.85
N SER A 357 -15.65 -17.65 19.99
CA SER A 357 -14.19 -17.54 20.13
C SER A 357 -13.63 -16.23 19.57
N LEU A 358 -14.46 -15.42 18.87
CA LEU A 358 -14.19 -14.04 18.47
C LEU A 358 -15.25 -13.12 19.05
N THR A 359 -14.83 -12.10 19.78
CA THR A 359 -15.71 -11.07 20.34
C THR A 359 -15.40 -9.72 19.70
N LEU A 360 -16.44 -8.98 19.30
CA LEU A 360 -16.31 -7.60 18.80
C LEU A 360 -16.60 -6.62 19.93
N ALA A 361 -15.60 -5.80 20.29
CA ALA A 361 -15.75 -4.80 21.34
C ALA A 361 -15.51 -3.39 20.81
N SER A 362 -16.36 -2.45 21.20
CA SER A 362 -16.18 -1.04 20.84
C SER A 362 -16.19 -0.15 22.07
N GLY A 363 -15.41 0.96 22.02
CA GLY A 363 -15.35 1.87 23.15
C GLY A 363 -13.98 2.54 23.33
N ARG A 364 -13.56 2.67 24.60
CA ARG A 364 -12.27 3.30 24.96
C ARG A 364 -11.51 2.42 25.94
N MET A 365 -10.20 2.32 25.74
CA MET A 365 -9.27 1.78 26.76
C MET A 365 -8.98 2.89 27.75
N ILE A 366 -9.21 2.65 29.03
CA ILE A 366 -9.03 3.66 30.09
C ILE A 366 -7.86 3.35 31.03
N LYS A 367 -7.52 2.07 31.19
CA LYS A 367 -6.37 1.63 31.98
C LYS A 367 -5.71 0.42 31.30
N ILE A 368 -4.41 0.40 31.31
CA ILE A 368 -3.60 -0.71 30.76
C ILE A 368 -2.52 -1.01 31.80
N GLU A 369 -2.52 -2.25 32.28
CA GLU A 369 -1.52 -2.74 33.23
C GLU A 369 -0.62 -3.75 32.54
N ARG A 370 0.67 -3.45 32.53
CA ARG A 370 1.71 -4.27 31.94
C ARG A 370 2.14 -5.35 32.93
N GLY A 371 1.65 -6.57 32.76
CA GLY A 371 2.24 -7.75 33.43
C GLY A 371 3.33 -8.37 32.56
N ILE A 372 4.05 -9.34 33.09
CA ILE A 372 5.11 -10.05 32.35
C ILE A 372 4.50 -10.97 31.29
N GLU A 373 3.52 -11.77 31.67
CA GLU A 373 2.88 -12.74 30.78
C GLU A 373 1.47 -12.35 30.38
N THR A 374 0.82 -11.48 31.12
CA THR A 374 -0.57 -11.09 30.92
C THR A 374 -0.72 -9.59 30.97
N ILE A 375 -1.45 -9.04 30.01
CA ILE A 375 -1.76 -7.62 29.90
C ILE A 375 -3.21 -7.42 30.32
N ALA A 376 -3.45 -6.63 31.37
CA ALA A 376 -4.80 -6.30 31.81
C ALA A 376 -5.24 -4.95 31.21
N ILE A 377 -6.44 -4.92 30.63
CA ILE A 377 -6.99 -3.72 29.99
C ILE A 377 -8.41 -3.49 30.50
N ASP A 378 -8.66 -2.30 31.03
CA ASP A 378 -9.97 -1.84 31.40
C ASP A 378 -10.59 -1.08 30.20
N LEU A 379 -11.69 -1.60 29.69
CA LEU A 379 -12.43 -1.12 28.53
C LEU A 379 -13.75 -0.49 28.97
N VAL A 380 -14.00 0.75 28.57
CA VAL A 380 -15.37 1.30 28.60
C VAL A 380 -16.07 0.83 27.34
N VAL A 381 -17.03 -0.08 27.49
CA VAL A 381 -17.82 -0.65 26.40
C VAL A 381 -18.85 0.37 25.92
N ALA A 382 -18.84 0.70 24.62
CA ALA A 382 -19.69 1.76 24.07
C ALA A 382 -21.19 1.48 24.15
N SER A 383 -21.61 0.22 24.10
CA SER A 383 -23.05 -0.17 24.16
C SER A 383 -23.63 -0.06 25.55
N THR A 384 -22.85 -0.31 26.61
CA THR A 384 -23.32 -0.33 27.99
C THR A 384 -22.83 0.83 28.83
N GLY A 385 -21.74 1.49 28.42
CA GLY A 385 -21.02 2.50 29.22
C GLY A 385 -20.27 1.91 30.43
N LEU A 386 -20.34 0.60 30.64
CA LEU A 386 -19.69 -0.07 31.77
C LEU A 386 -18.21 -0.31 31.52
N VAL A 387 -17.45 -0.39 32.59
CA VAL A 387 -16.04 -0.76 32.57
C VAL A 387 -15.92 -2.27 32.69
N GLU A 388 -15.31 -2.90 31.70
CA GLU A 388 -14.95 -4.30 31.70
C GLU A 388 -13.44 -4.45 31.81
N ARG A 389 -12.96 -5.24 32.78
CA ARG A 389 -11.56 -5.62 32.88
C ARG A 389 -11.35 -6.93 32.14
N LYS A 390 -10.46 -6.92 31.14
CA LYS A 390 -10.09 -8.10 30.34
C LYS A 390 -8.59 -8.36 30.45
N LEU A 391 -8.23 -9.64 30.40
CA LEU A 391 -6.86 -10.12 30.45
C LEU A 391 -6.49 -10.70 29.10
N PHE A 392 -5.35 -10.27 28.56
CA PHE A 392 -4.83 -10.72 27.27
C PHE A 392 -3.40 -11.22 27.42
N ASP A 393 -3.08 -12.25 26.65
CA ASP A 393 -1.72 -12.75 26.55
C ASP A 393 -0.95 -12.02 25.45
N TRP A 394 -1.67 -11.51 24.42
CA TRP A 394 -1.11 -10.73 23.33
C TRP A 394 -1.98 -9.52 22.98
N VAL A 395 -1.31 -8.45 22.57
CA VAL A 395 -1.95 -7.27 21.97
C VAL A 395 -1.35 -7.05 20.58
N VAL A 396 -2.18 -7.09 19.55
CA VAL A 396 -1.77 -7.02 18.13
C VAL A 396 -2.42 -5.82 17.46
N LEU A 397 -1.63 -4.94 16.85
CA LEU A 397 -2.16 -3.77 16.15
C LEU A 397 -2.66 -4.12 14.76
N ALA A 398 -3.86 -3.68 14.46
CA ALA A 398 -4.50 -3.73 13.16
C ALA A 398 -5.08 -2.35 12.77
N THR A 399 -4.40 -1.27 13.17
CA THR A 399 -4.85 0.12 12.99
C THR A 399 -4.59 0.68 11.59
N GLY A 400 -3.87 -0.05 10.76
CA GLY A 400 -3.40 0.38 9.44
C GLY A 400 -2.23 1.37 9.51
N PRO A 401 -1.64 1.74 8.37
CA PRO A 401 -0.47 2.62 8.28
C PRO A 401 -0.72 4.02 8.84
N ASP A 402 0.29 4.60 9.49
CA ASP A 402 0.25 6.01 9.95
C ASP A 402 0.67 6.96 8.82
N HIS A 403 -0.18 7.14 7.83
CA HIS A 403 0.09 7.99 6.67
C HIS A 403 0.54 9.42 7.04
N ALA A 404 0.06 9.95 8.16
CA ALA A 404 0.40 11.30 8.60
C ALA A 404 1.87 11.43 9.07
N SER A 405 2.53 10.32 9.38
CA SER A 405 3.93 10.31 9.81
C SER A 405 4.91 9.84 8.71
N VAL A 406 4.46 9.78 7.46
CA VAL A 406 5.24 9.21 6.35
C VAL A 406 6.63 9.83 6.23
N LEU A 407 6.77 11.14 6.28
CA LEU A 407 8.07 11.83 6.16
C LEU A 407 9.04 11.53 7.31
N LYS A 408 8.51 11.10 8.46
CA LYS A 408 9.29 10.73 9.65
C LYS A 408 9.56 9.22 9.74
N SER A 409 9.07 8.43 8.78
CA SER A 409 9.14 6.97 8.86
C SER A 409 10.47 6.40 8.38
N GLN A 410 11.20 7.15 7.57
CA GLN A 410 12.48 6.74 6.97
C GLN A 410 13.43 7.93 6.92
N SER A 411 14.74 7.68 7.16
CA SER A 411 15.78 8.74 7.21
C SER A 411 15.85 9.57 5.94
N MET A 412 15.76 8.94 4.78
CA MET A 412 15.80 9.64 3.48
C MET A 412 14.62 10.61 3.30
N LEU A 413 13.41 10.24 3.74
CA LEU A 413 12.24 11.11 3.65
C LEU A 413 12.35 12.29 4.61
N LEU A 414 12.86 12.06 5.81
CA LEU A 414 13.14 13.11 6.79
C LEU A 414 14.21 14.09 6.26
N THR A 415 15.25 13.59 5.60
CA THR A 415 16.28 14.42 4.97
C THR A 415 15.69 15.30 3.87
N LEU A 416 14.91 14.72 2.96
CA LEU A 416 14.24 15.47 1.89
C LEU A 416 13.24 16.51 2.42
N GLU A 417 12.52 16.21 3.52
CA GLU A 417 11.66 17.18 4.21
C GLU A 417 12.51 18.31 4.80
N SER A 418 13.57 18.00 5.55
CA SER A 418 14.41 19.00 6.22
C SER A 418 15.19 19.91 5.26
N THR A 419 15.50 19.42 4.07
CA THR A 419 16.13 20.18 2.98
C THR A 419 15.13 20.89 2.07
N GLY A 420 13.84 20.80 2.37
CA GLY A 420 12.77 21.52 1.67
C GLY A 420 12.32 20.91 0.33
N HIS A 421 12.81 19.72 -0.02
CA HIS A 421 12.44 19.05 -1.27
C HIS A 421 11.11 18.31 -1.20
N LEU A 422 10.67 17.92 0.00
CA LEU A 422 9.37 17.29 0.24
C LEU A 422 8.59 18.02 1.32
N GLN A 423 7.28 17.91 1.26
CA GLN A 423 6.38 18.27 2.36
C GLN A 423 5.23 17.26 2.46
N ALA A 424 4.65 17.15 3.65
CA ALA A 424 3.45 16.36 3.86
C ALA A 424 2.28 16.98 3.08
N ASP A 425 1.36 16.14 2.57
CA ASP A 425 0.12 16.65 1.99
C ASP A 425 -0.78 17.31 3.05
N ALA A 426 -1.66 18.20 2.61
CA ALA A 426 -2.54 18.98 3.46
C ALA A 426 -3.59 18.16 4.24
N TYR A 427 -3.69 16.86 3.97
CA TYR A 427 -4.73 15.97 4.49
C TYR A 427 -4.17 14.86 5.39
N GLY A 428 -2.84 14.72 5.49
CA GLY A 428 -2.16 13.66 6.25
C GLY A 428 -2.37 12.29 5.63
N LEU A 429 -2.39 12.21 4.30
CA LEU A 429 -2.56 10.97 3.53
C LEU A 429 -1.27 10.49 2.87
N GLY A 430 -0.25 11.36 2.78
CA GLY A 430 1.01 11.05 2.14
C GLY A 430 1.90 12.26 1.94
N ILE A 431 2.53 12.35 0.79
CA ILE A 431 3.48 13.39 0.37
C ILE A 431 2.77 14.30 -0.64
N ALA A 432 3.00 15.61 -0.53
CA ALA A 432 2.45 16.57 -1.46
C ALA A 432 3.07 16.39 -2.86
N CYS A 433 2.23 16.26 -3.87
CA CYS A 433 2.62 16.25 -5.27
C CYS A 433 1.53 16.92 -6.12
N ASP A 434 1.88 17.28 -7.35
CA ASP A 434 0.93 17.77 -8.33
C ASP A 434 0.18 16.62 -9.04
N GLU A 435 -0.68 16.94 -9.97
CA GLU A 435 -1.48 15.98 -10.74
C GLU A 435 -0.64 15.14 -11.73
N THR A 436 0.62 15.49 -11.95
CA THR A 436 1.58 14.72 -12.76
C THR A 436 2.49 13.83 -11.91
N GLY A 437 2.34 13.86 -10.58
CA GLY A 437 3.16 13.11 -9.62
C GLY A 437 4.46 13.82 -9.24
N GLN A 438 4.75 15.05 -9.72
CA GLN A 438 5.93 15.81 -9.30
C GLN A 438 5.80 16.21 -7.84
N ALA A 439 6.82 15.93 -7.03
CA ALA A 439 6.86 16.33 -5.62
C ALA A 439 6.76 17.85 -5.46
N ILE A 440 6.02 18.32 -4.48
CA ILE A 440 5.93 19.75 -4.16
C ILE A 440 6.87 20.04 -2.98
N GLY A 441 7.83 20.93 -3.21
CA GLY A 441 8.76 21.40 -2.19
C GLY A 441 8.11 22.37 -1.20
N ILE A 442 8.86 22.76 -0.17
CA ILE A 442 8.40 23.70 0.88
C ILE A 442 8.06 25.09 0.30
N ASP A 443 8.64 25.44 -0.84
CA ASP A 443 8.34 26.65 -1.60
C ASP A 443 6.99 26.60 -2.36
N GLY A 444 6.29 25.47 -2.27
CA GLY A 444 5.02 25.23 -2.94
C GLY A 444 5.13 24.95 -4.45
N ARG A 445 6.34 24.74 -4.98
CA ARG A 445 6.58 24.48 -6.41
C ARG A 445 6.81 23.02 -6.71
N PRO A 446 6.32 22.51 -7.85
CA PRO A 446 6.64 21.17 -8.32
C PRO A 446 8.14 21.04 -8.65
N GLN A 447 8.75 19.93 -8.23
CA GLN A 447 10.14 19.58 -8.53
C GLN A 447 10.20 18.86 -9.88
N ALA A 448 10.99 19.38 -10.84
CA ALA A 448 11.04 18.83 -12.19
C ALA A 448 11.61 17.40 -12.27
N ASP A 449 12.36 16.99 -11.27
CA ASP A 449 13.17 15.76 -11.24
C ASP A 449 12.98 14.90 -9.97
N LEU A 450 11.92 15.16 -9.19
CA LEU A 450 11.54 14.36 -8.05
C LEU A 450 10.05 14.02 -8.14
N PHE A 451 9.72 12.73 -8.19
CA PHE A 451 8.37 12.22 -8.38
C PHE A 451 7.90 11.36 -7.22
N ILE A 452 6.59 11.35 -7.00
CA ILE A 452 5.91 10.51 -6.01
C ILE A 452 5.04 9.49 -6.73
N ALA A 453 5.29 8.21 -6.50
CA ALA A 453 4.52 7.13 -7.11
C ALA A 453 3.74 6.31 -6.06
N GLY A 454 2.58 5.82 -6.50
CA GLY A 454 1.71 4.96 -5.71
C GLY A 454 1.03 5.65 -4.53
N PRO A 455 0.68 4.88 -3.49
CA PRO A 455 -0.13 5.37 -2.37
C PRO A 455 0.43 6.58 -1.60
N LEU A 456 1.71 6.89 -1.75
CA LEU A 456 2.31 8.09 -1.17
C LEU A 456 1.73 9.39 -1.76
N ALA A 457 1.21 9.36 -2.99
CA ALA A 457 0.56 10.48 -3.68
C ALA A 457 -0.94 10.61 -3.36
N ARG A 458 -1.45 9.83 -2.41
CA ARG A 458 -2.89 9.73 -2.12
C ARG A 458 -3.55 11.07 -1.77
N GLY A 459 -2.83 12.02 -1.19
CA GLY A 459 -3.34 13.35 -0.86
C GLY A 459 -3.86 14.11 -2.08
N THR A 460 -3.19 13.96 -3.22
CA THR A 460 -3.56 14.56 -4.50
C THR A 460 -4.67 13.76 -5.20
N PHE A 461 -4.49 12.44 -5.33
CA PHE A 461 -5.37 11.60 -6.14
C PHE A 461 -6.59 11.03 -5.39
N GLY A 462 -6.59 11.02 -4.05
CA GLY A 462 -7.69 10.50 -3.22
C GLY A 462 -7.74 8.97 -3.21
N GLU A 463 -8.36 8.35 -4.20
CA GLU A 463 -8.41 6.89 -4.34
C GLU A 463 -7.17 6.40 -5.11
N LEU A 464 -6.16 5.93 -4.36
CA LEU A 464 -4.87 5.47 -4.89
C LEU A 464 -4.32 4.31 -4.03
N MET A 465 -5.14 3.29 -3.78
CA MET A 465 -4.77 2.15 -2.94
C MET A 465 -4.99 0.80 -3.63
N GLY A 466 -5.73 0.76 -4.72
CA GLY A 466 -5.96 -0.45 -5.49
C GLY A 466 -4.97 -0.59 -6.64
N VAL A 467 -4.73 -1.82 -7.07
CA VAL A 467 -3.83 -2.13 -8.18
C VAL A 467 -4.14 -1.31 -9.45
N PRO A 468 -5.41 -1.21 -9.92
CA PRO A 468 -5.71 -0.47 -11.14
C PRO A 468 -5.41 1.04 -11.04
N GLU A 469 -5.70 1.65 -9.89
CA GLU A 469 -5.49 3.07 -9.67
C GLU A 469 -3.98 3.39 -9.56
N VAL A 470 -3.24 2.53 -8.86
CA VAL A 470 -1.77 2.66 -8.71
C VAL A 470 -1.07 2.44 -10.03
N SER A 471 -1.50 1.45 -10.84
CA SER A 471 -0.93 1.20 -12.17
C SER A 471 -1.09 2.40 -13.11
N ARG A 472 -2.30 2.97 -13.19
CA ARG A 472 -2.56 4.16 -14.01
C ARG A 472 -1.72 5.37 -13.58
N GLN A 473 -1.55 5.57 -12.26
CA GLN A 473 -0.73 6.65 -11.74
C GLN A 473 0.77 6.38 -12.03
N ALA A 474 1.23 5.14 -11.95
CA ALA A 474 2.59 4.76 -12.32
C ALA A 474 2.87 5.02 -13.81
N GLU A 475 1.92 4.72 -14.69
CA GLU A 475 2.01 5.02 -16.13
C GLU A 475 2.09 6.54 -16.39
N LEU A 476 1.24 7.32 -15.72
CA LEU A 476 1.26 8.78 -15.79
C LEU A 476 2.63 9.36 -15.35
N VAL A 477 3.21 8.85 -14.25
CA VAL A 477 4.55 9.28 -13.81
C VAL A 477 5.61 8.89 -14.84
N ALA A 478 5.54 7.69 -15.41
CA ALA A 478 6.46 7.25 -16.44
C ALA A 478 6.36 8.10 -17.73
N ASP A 479 5.14 8.46 -18.16
CA ASP A 479 4.91 9.36 -19.29
C ASP A 479 5.52 10.72 -19.04
N ARG A 480 5.33 11.27 -17.85
CA ARG A 480 5.86 12.58 -17.49
C ARG A 480 7.39 12.58 -17.50
N ILE A 481 8.01 11.53 -16.98
CA ILE A 481 9.48 11.38 -16.98
C ILE A 481 10.00 11.27 -18.42
N ALA A 482 9.42 10.39 -19.24
CA ALA A 482 9.84 10.21 -20.63
C ALA A 482 9.76 11.53 -21.44
N ASN A 483 8.65 12.27 -21.31
CA ASN A 483 8.47 13.56 -21.94
C ASN A 483 9.48 14.61 -21.46
N ALA A 484 9.83 14.63 -20.17
CA ALA A 484 10.85 15.54 -19.64
C ALA A 484 12.24 15.23 -20.19
N VAL A 485 12.59 13.94 -20.34
CA VAL A 485 13.85 13.50 -20.95
C VAL A 485 13.93 13.92 -22.42
N LEU A 486 12.87 13.68 -23.19
CA LEU A 486 12.79 14.09 -24.60
C LEU A 486 12.92 15.61 -24.78
N ALA A 487 12.23 16.41 -23.97
CA ALA A 487 12.29 17.86 -24.01
C ALA A 487 13.72 18.38 -23.73
N SER A 488 14.42 17.79 -22.78
CA SER A 488 15.80 18.17 -22.44
C SER A 488 16.79 17.93 -23.60
N ARG A 489 16.55 16.91 -24.42
CA ARG A 489 17.36 16.58 -25.59
C ARG A 489 17.16 17.59 -26.72
N SER A 490 15.91 17.95 -27.03
CA SER A 490 15.58 18.93 -28.06
C SER A 490 16.24 20.27 -27.75
N MET A 491 16.28 20.70 -26.50
CA MET A 491 16.97 21.94 -26.10
C MET A 491 18.49 21.85 -26.25
N ALA A 492 19.09 20.70 -25.95
CA ALA A 492 20.54 20.47 -26.10
C ALA A 492 20.96 20.47 -27.58
N SER A 493 20.18 19.85 -28.47
CA SER A 493 20.43 19.81 -29.91
C SER A 493 20.40 21.22 -30.55
N HIS A 494 19.41 22.04 -30.21
CA HIS A 494 19.31 23.41 -30.67
C HIS A 494 20.45 24.31 -30.17
N SER A 495 21.01 24.02 -28.99
CA SER A 495 22.14 24.76 -28.44
C SER A 495 23.47 24.42 -29.14
N ILE A 496 23.59 23.24 -29.74
CA ILE A 496 24.76 22.80 -30.51
C ILE A 496 24.72 23.36 -31.95
N GLU A 497 23.55 23.43 -32.57
CA GLU A 497 23.38 24.00 -33.90
C GLU A 497 23.50 25.56 -33.94
N ALA A 498 23.37 26.21 -32.78
CA ALA A 498 23.49 27.65 -32.62
C ALA A 498 24.92 28.13 -32.24
N ARG A 499 25.89 27.23 -32.13
CA ARG A 499 27.33 27.53 -31.95
C ARG A 499 28.14 27.14 -33.18
#